data_1685a47c1c6d770671bfaefe646a289f
#
_entry.id   1685a47c1c6d770671bfaefe646a289f
#
_cell.length_a   1.000
_cell.length_b   1.000
_cell.length_c   1.000
_cell.angle_alpha   90.00
_cell.angle_beta   90.00
_cell.angle_gamma   90.00
#
_symmetry.space_group_name_H-M   'P 1'
#
loop_
_entity.id
_entity.type
_entity.pdbx_description
1 polymer ?
#
loop_
_entity_poly.entity_id
_entity_poly.type
_entity_poly.pdbx_seq_one_letter_code
_entity_poly.pdbx_strand_id
1 'polypeptide(L)'
;AGWNQKWRKPLREALDFLRDKLAEVTELEGKKIFKDVWSARNNYISVILDRSFNSVNAFFKNNLLTDVNADGALKALRLMEIQRQCLLMYTSCGWFFNELSGLETVQIMKYAARAMQLAKMFTDENLETEFLDILENAKSNIPEQGTGKDIWQKYVKPSIVDEKNIATIWALKSLYFENIGAQTKIYCYDVYKHKQEKFEKGTTKLVVAHVTVTSEILRENTELVLALMQFADGDFHCGVKAFESEDDFENNLEELGTTYENSPPTESFRLLDKFFGRDYLTFNDISYEEKKNVLNYVVKNRMKKVQSVYREVYRDTRSSMHRYRQLDLIVPHEFALAAKYTLSQDFNNAIDNCGSFTNNELIQKAVHINDEAKLLNISLYKEPSQKLFSEELSSSVQKFVESYNHDKLTYVLNLFSIMEKLD
;
A
#
# COMPACT_ATOMS: atom_id res chain seq x y z
N ALA A 1 12.95 35.54 8.54
CA ALA A 1 13.55 35.47 7.22
C ALA A 1 12.61 34.64 6.33
N GLY A 2 12.22 35.20 5.18
CA GLY A 2 11.33 34.48 4.25
C GLY A 2 12.08 33.36 3.52
N TRP A 3 11.34 32.36 3.08
CA TRP A 3 11.85 31.32 2.23
C TRP A 3 12.36 31.85 0.91
N ASN A 4 13.40 31.21 0.33
CA ASN A 4 14.02 31.61 -0.91
C ASN A 4 13.79 30.55 -2.01
N GLN A 5 14.09 30.93 -3.27
CA GLN A 5 13.90 30.07 -4.45
C GLN A 5 15.25 29.55 -5.02
N LYS A 6 16.35 29.67 -4.27
CA LYS A 6 17.70 29.31 -4.74
C LYS A 6 17.85 27.84 -5.07
N TRP A 7 17.07 26.96 -4.43
CA TRP A 7 17.04 25.52 -4.68
C TRP A 7 16.57 25.15 -6.10
N ARG A 8 15.80 26.03 -6.77
CA ARG A 8 15.23 25.74 -8.10
C ARG A 8 16.30 25.61 -9.17
N LYS A 9 17.36 26.42 -9.11
CA LYS A 9 18.42 26.38 -10.12
C LYS A 9 19.17 25.06 -10.11
N PRO A 10 19.77 24.58 -9.00
CA PRO A 10 20.43 23.28 -8.97
C PRO A 10 19.49 22.10 -9.29
N LEU A 11 18.25 22.13 -8.84
CA LEU A 11 17.26 21.13 -9.23
C LEU A 11 17.05 21.11 -10.75
N ARG A 12 16.92 22.29 -11.37
CA ARG A 12 16.76 22.39 -12.82
C ARG A 12 17.99 21.88 -13.56
N GLU A 13 19.18 22.21 -13.11
CA GLU A 13 20.44 21.75 -13.69
C GLU A 13 20.57 20.21 -13.61
N ALA A 14 20.20 19.60 -12.49
CA ALA A 14 20.19 18.16 -12.35
C ALA A 14 19.18 17.48 -13.32
N LEU A 15 17.97 18.03 -13.44
CA LEU A 15 16.97 17.50 -14.36
C LEU A 15 17.36 17.71 -15.82
N ASP A 16 17.97 18.84 -16.16
CA ASP A 16 18.45 19.13 -17.52
C ASP A 16 19.59 18.17 -17.91
N PHE A 17 20.56 17.93 -17.01
CA PHE A 17 21.59 16.91 -17.19
C PHE A 17 20.98 15.54 -17.51
N LEU A 18 20.04 15.09 -16.68
CA LEU A 18 19.41 13.78 -16.86
C LEU A 18 18.62 13.70 -18.18
N ARG A 19 17.85 14.74 -18.52
CA ARG A 19 17.12 14.82 -19.80
C ARG A 19 18.04 14.67 -20.99
N ASP A 20 19.15 15.40 -20.99
CA ASP A 20 20.07 15.43 -22.12
C ASP A 20 20.76 14.07 -22.31
N LYS A 21 21.23 13.46 -21.22
CA LYS A 21 21.77 12.10 -21.23
C LYS A 21 20.76 11.06 -21.74
N LEU A 22 19.52 11.14 -21.26
CA LEU A 22 18.47 10.21 -21.69
C LEU A 22 17.97 10.46 -23.12
N ALA A 23 18.11 11.68 -23.64
CA ALA A 23 17.88 11.97 -25.06
C ALA A 23 18.94 11.28 -25.93
N GLU A 24 20.24 11.37 -25.56
CA GLU A 24 21.32 10.65 -26.25
C GLU A 24 21.10 9.14 -26.29
N VAL A 25 20.76 8.54 -25.15
CA VAL A 25 20.41 7.11 -25.05
C VAL A 25 19.22 6.76 -25.95
N THR A 26 18.17 7.58 -25.91
CA THR A 26 16.96 7.36 -26.72
C THR A 26 17.24 7.45 -28.21
N GLU A 27 18.08 8.38 -28.64
CA GLU A 27 18.48 8.50 -30.06
C GLU A 27 19.33 7.31 -30.50
N LEU A 28 20.31 6.90 -29.70
CA LEU A 28 21.21 5.81 -30.03
C LEU A 28 20.48 4.49 -30.20
N GLU A 29 19.67 4.14 -29.20
CA GLU A 29 18.92 2.88 -29.18
C GLU A 29 17.66 2.95 -30.04
N GLY A 30 17.00 4.09 -30.07
CA GLY A 30 15.78 4.29 -30.84
C GLY A 30 15.98 4.21 -32.35
N LYS A 31 17.14 4.63 -32.88
CA LYS A 31 17.49 4.48 -34.31
C LYS A 31 17.50 3.02 -34.79
N LYS A 32 17.69 2.07 -33.89
CA LYS A 32 17.65 0.62 -34.17
C LYS A 32 16.22 0.07 -34.25
N ILE A 33 15.23 0.81 -33.76
CA ILE A 33 13.88 0.33 -33.48
C ILE A 33 12.82 1.13 -34.22
N PHE A 34 12.94 2.44 -34.26
CA PHE A 34 11.95 3.36 -34.81
C PHE A 34 12.29 3.86 -36.22
N LYS A 35 11.31 4.11 -37.05
CA LYS A 35 11.44 4.83 -38.31
C LYS A 35 11.95 6.24 -38.10
N ASP A 36 11.40 6.93 -37.10
CA ASP A 36 11.82 8.22 -36.59
C ASP A 36 11.51 8.30 -35.09
N VAL A 37 12.54 8.48 -34.25
CA VAL A 37 12.48 8.41 -32.80
C VAL A 37 11.60 9.51 -32.22
N TRP A 38 11.77 10.74 -32.72
CA TRP A 38 11.06 11.88 -32.14
C TRP A 38 9.63 11.98 -32.62
N SER A 39 9.34 11.56 -33.83
CA SER A 39 7.96 11.35 -34.31
C SER A 39 7.26 10.26 -33.50
N ALA A 40 7.94 9.15 -33.22
CA ALA A 40 7.40 8.09 -32.38
C ALA A 40 7.09 8.60 -30.97
N ARG A 41 7.99 9.39 -30.33
CA ARG A 41 7.73 10.02 -29.04
C ARG A 41 6.46 10.89 -29.08
N ASN A 42 6.28 11.69 -30.11
CA ASN A 42 5.09 12.56 -30.22
C ASN A 42 3.81 11.74 -30.44
N ASN A 43 3.88 10.64 -31.21
CA ASN A 43 2.75 9.74 -31.47
C ASN A 43 2.41 8.87 -30.24
N TYR A 44 3.33 8.72 -29.30
CA TYR A 44 3.14 7.89 -28.10
C TYR A 44 2.02 8.40 -27.18
N ILE A 45 1.56 9.64 -27.37
CA ILE A 45 0.39 10.17 -26.64
C ILE A 45 -0.85 9.28 -26.83
N SER A 46 -1.03 8.67 -28.00
CA SER A 46 -2.15 7.73 -28.23
C SER A 46 -2.11 6.53 -27.30
N VAL A 47 -0.91 6.00 -27.04
CA VAL A 47 -0.72 4.89 -26.08
C VAL A 47 -0.88 5.35 -24.63
N ILE A 48 -0.51 6.58 -24.29
CA ILE A 48 -0.72 7.13 -22.94
C ILE A 48 -2.20 7.27 -22.64
N LEU A 49 -3.00 7.69 -23.61
CA LEU A 49 -4.45 7.90 -23.48
C LEU A 49 -5.26 6.58 -23.52
N ASP A 50 -4.78 5.62 -24.31
CA ASP A 50 -5.40 4.29 -24.43
C ASP A 50 -4.32 3.20 -24.49
N ARG A 51 -4.17 2.47 -23.38
CA ARG A 51 -3.20 1.38 -23.25
C ARG A 51 -3.76 0.03 -23.72
N SER A 52 -4.87 0.01 -24.44
CA SER A 52 -5.42 -1.22 -25.02
C SER A 52 -4.42 -1.88 -25.97
N PHE A 53 -4.61 -3.18 -26.19
CA PHE A 53 -3.81 -3.95 -27.13
C PHE A 53 -3.87 -3.35 -28.55
N ASN A 54 -5.03 -2.89 -28.96
CA ASN A 54 -5.26 -2.31 -30.29
C ASN A 54 -4.49 -1.00 -30.47
N SER A 55 -4.50 -0.10 -29.47
CA SER A 55 -3.79 1.17 -29.52
C SER A 55 -2.28 0.97 -29.56
N VAL A 56 -1.74 0.08 -28.73
CA VAL A 56 -0.31 -0.24 -28.72
C VAL A 56 0.13 -0.87 -30.04
N ASN A 57 -0.65 -1.80 -30.61
CA ASN A 57 -0.31 -2.41 -31.90
C ASN A 57 -0.39 -1.40 -33.06
N ALA A 58 -1.35 -0.49 -33.03
CA ALA A 58 -1.42 0.60 -34.00
C ALA A 58 -0.18 1.50 -33.91
N PHE A 59 0.26 1.84 -32.70
CA PHE A 59 1.50 2.58 -32.45
C PHE A 59 2.71 1.85 -33.06
N PHE A 60 2.87 0.54 -32.78
CA PHE A 60 3.97 -0.25 -33.32
C PHE A 60 3.96 -0.27 -34.84
N LYS A 61 2.84 -0.59 -35.46
CA LYS A 61 2.70 -0.62 -36.94
C LYS A 61 3.11 0.68 -37.61
N ASN A 62 2.79 1.80 -36.98
CA ASN A 62 3.03 3.12 -37.57
C ASN A 62 4.49 3.59 -37.36
N ASN A 63 5.11 3.26 -36.24
CA ASN A 63 6.35 3.89 -35.81
C ASN A 63 7.57 2.95 -35.81
N LEU A 64 7.42 1.63 -35.69
CA LEU A 64 8.54 0.70 -35.68
C LEU A 64 9.05 0.38 -37.10
N LEU A 65 10.31 0.01 -37.21
CA LEU A 65 10.90 -0.62 -38.38
C LEU A 65 10.22 -1.99 -38.62
N THR A 66 10.27 -2.48 -39.85
CA THR A 66 9.52 -3.69 -40.25
C THR A 66 10.10 -4.99 -39.71
N ASP A 67 11.36 -5.01 -39.33
CA ASP A 67 12.12 -6.16 -38.85
C ASP A 67 12.27 -6.22 -37.32
N VAL A 68 11.58 -5.33 -36.59
CA VAL A 68 11.60 -5.33 -35.12
C VAL A 68 10.84 -6.53 -34.57
N ASN A 69 11.55 -7.34 -33.78
CA ASN A 69 10.97 -8.50 -33.10
C ASN A 69 10.25 -8.12 -31.80
N ALA A 70 9.71 -9.10 -31.07
CA ALA A 70 8.96 -8.86 -29.82
C ALA A 70 9.81 -8.17 -28.75
N ASP A 71 11.09 -8.54 -28.59
CA ASP A 71 12.00 -7.88 -27.63
C ASP A 71 12.23 -6.40 -28.00
N GLY A 72 12.43 -6.12 -29.29
CA GLY A 72 12.54 -4.76 -29.79
C GLY A 72 11.28 -3.92 -29.56
N ALA A 73 10.08 -4.53 -29.67
CA ALA A 73 8.82 -3.87 -29.37
C ALA A 73 8.69 -3.51 -27.86
N LEU A 74 9.14 -4.38 -26.96
CA LEU A 74 9.20 -4.07 -25.51
C LEU A 74 10.20 -2.94 -25.22
N LYS A 75 11.39 -2.99 -25.84
CA LYS A 75 12.38 -1.91 -25.75
C LYS A 75 11.83 -0.58 -26.28
N ALA A 76 11.01 -0.62 -27.34
CA ALA A 76 10.34 0.57 -27.86
C ALA A 76 9.44 1.23 -26.81
N LEU A 77 8.59 0.47 -26.13
CA LEU A 77 7.75 1.00 -25.04
C LEU A 77 8.60 1.60 -23.92
N ARG A 78 9.67 0.93 -23.54
CA ARG A 78 10.57 1.39 -22.47
C ARG A 78 11.25 2.72 -22.85
N LEU A 79 11.74 2.88 -24.07
CA LEU A 79 12.31 4.15 -24.57
C LEU A 79 11.26 5.28 -24.57
N MET A 80 10.04 5.00 -24.99
CA MET A 80 8.97 5.99 -24.98
C MET A 80 8.55 6.38 -23.55
N GLU A 81 8.53 5.44 -22.61
CA GLU A 81 8.28 5.75 -21.20
C GLU A 81 9.44 6.54 -20.57
N ILE A 82 10.70 6.31 -20.95
CA ILE A 82 11.83 7.17 -20.54
C ILE A 82 11.54 8.61 -20.95
N GLN A 83 11.19 8.85 -22.22
CA GLN A 83 10.91 10.19 -22.71
C GLN A 83 9.66 10.80 -22.06
N ARG A 84 8.64 10.01 -21.77
CA ARG A 84 7.49 10.45 -20.98
C ARG A 84 7.88 10.92 -19.58
N GLN A 85 8.72 10.16 -18.87
CA GLN A 85 9.22 10.58 -17.54
C GLN A 85 10.06 11.86 -17.65
N CYS A 86 10.89 11.98 -18.66
CA CYS A 86 11.66 13.21 -18.94
C CYS A 86 10.77 14.45 -19.13
N LEU A 87 9.60 14.30 -19.76
CA LEU A 87 8.63 15.40 -19.87
C LEU A 87 7.93 15.70 -18.53
N LEU A 88 7.58 14.65 -17.77
CA LEU A 88 6.89 14.79 -16.47
C LEU A 88 7.77 15.47 -15.41
N MET A 89 9.10 15.37 -15.49
CA MET A 89 10.03 16.09 -14.60
C MET A 89 9.85 17.62 -14.63
N TYR A 90 9.24 18.16 -15.69
CA TYR A 90 9.03 19.59 -15.88
C TYR A 90 7.58 20.04 -15.68
N THR A 91 6.72 19.18 -15.11
CA THR A 91 5.36 19.59 -14.80
C THR A 91 5.34 20.78 -13.82
N SER A 92 4.47 21.76 -14.09
CA SER A 92 4.44 23.05 -13.39
C SER A 92 4.20 22.92 -11.89
N CYS A 93 3.45 21.92 -11.44
CA CYS A 93 3.16 21.69 -10.02
C CYS A 93 4.44 21.48 -9.20
N GLY A 94 5.47 20.82 -9.72
CA GLY A 94 6.75 20.62 -9.04
C GLY A 94 7.56 21.89 -8.78
N TRP A 95 7.18 23.00 -9.42
CA TRP A 95 7.85 24.30 -9.36
C TRP A 95 7.02 25.39 -8.71
N PHE A 96 5.76 25.09 -8.36
CA PHE A 96 4.81 26.08 -7.88
C PHE A 96 5.07 26.51 -6.42
N PHE A 97 5.32 25.55 -5.54
CA PHE A 97 5.51 25.80 -4.12
C PHE A 97 6.93 26.23 -3.77
N ASN A 98 7.11 26.75 -2.55
CA ASN A 98 8.34 27.41 -2.12
C ASN A 98 9.31 26.48 -1.39
N GLU A 99 9.09 25.15 -1.42
CA GLU A 99 9.88 24.21 -0.66
C GLU A 99 10.30 23.00 -1.49
N LEU A 100 11.61 22.66 -1.39
CA LEU A 100 12.21 21.55 -2.12
C LEU A 100 11.68 20.18 -1.68
N SER A 101 11.40 20.02 -0.38
CA SER A 101 10.86 18.78 0.20
C SER A 101 9.33 18.67 0.07
N GLY A 102 8.68 19.61 -0.61
CA GLY A 102 7.24 19.57 -0.86
C GLY A 102 6.84 18.38 -1.72
N LEU A 103 5.62 17.90 -1.53
CA LEU A 103 5.09 16.70 -2.21
C LEU A 103 5.26 16.78 -3.73
N GLU A 104 4.96 17.93 -4.31
CA GLU A 104 4.98 18.15 -5.75
C GLU A 104 6.41 18.17 -6.32
N THR A 105 7.35 18.79 -5.59
CA THR A 105 8.75 18.81 -5.98
C THR A 105 9.39 17.42 -5.82
N VAL A 106 9.06 16.70 -4.75
CA VAL A 106 9.45 15.30 -4.59
C VAL A 106 8.89 14.44 -5.73
N GLN A 107 7.66 14.72 -6.19
CA GLN A 107 7.05 13.97 -7.29
C GLN A 107 7.83 14.12 -8.61
N ILE A 108 8.33 15.31 -8.96
CA ILE A 108 9.14 15.44 -10.18
C ILE A 108 10.50 14.73 -10.05
N MET A 109 11.08 14.67 -8.85
CA MET A 109 12.25 13.84 -8.58
C MET A 109 11.97 12.34 -8.71
N LYS A 110 10.76 11.88 -8.34
CA LYS A 110 10.33 10.47 -8.57
C LYS A 110 10.21 10.14 -10.06
N TYR A 111 9.79 11.09 -10.90
CA TYR A 111 9.82 10.91 -12.35
C TYR A 111 11.25 10.76 -12.87
N ALA A 112 12.20 11.55 -12.35
CA ALA A 112 13.61 11.39 -12.65
C ALA A 112 14.15 9.99 -12.24
N ALA A 113 13.81 9.52 -11.04
CA ALA A 113 14.17 8.20 -10.57
C ALA A 113 13.62 7.09 -11.48
N ARG A 114 12.37 7.21 -11.92
CA ARG A 114 11.76 6.24 -12.85
C ARG A 114 12.42 6.28 -14.23
N ALA A 115 12.77 7.45 -14.74
CA ALA A 115 13.50 7.58 -16.00
C ALA A 115 14.87 6.86 -15.93
N MET A 116 15.63 7.08 -14.85
CA MET A 116 16.91 6.39 -14.62
C MET A 116 16.74 4.86 -14.46
N GLN A 117 15.70 4.43 -13.74
CA GLN A 117 15.40 2.99 -13.58
C GLN A 117 15.12 2.32 -14.92
N LEU A 118 14.33 2.95 -15.78
CA LEU A 118 14.02 2.45 -17.13
C LEU A 118 15.24 2.42 -18.02
N ALA A 119 16.16 3.38 -17.88
CA ALA A 119 17.35 3.50 -18.69
C ALA A 119 18.43 2.43 -18.41
N LYS A 120 18.41 1.78 -17.24
CA LYS A 120 19.39 0.74 -16.87
C LYS A 120 19.53 -0.40 -17.87
N MET A 121 18.51 -0.66 -18.69
CA MET A 121 18.57 -1.66 -19.76
C MET A 121 19.44 -1.19 -20.95
N PHE A 122 19.64 0.08 -21.13
CA PHE A 122 20.25 0.69 -22.32
C PHE A 122 21.62 1.30 -22.05
N THR A 123 21.98 1.54 -20.81
CA THR A 123 23.27 2.13 -20.43
C THR A 123 23.74 1.62 -19.08
N ASP A 124 25.04 1.37 -18.98
CA ASP A 124 25.74 1.02 -17.73
C ASP A 124 26.21 2.27 -16.98
N GLU A 125 26.00 3.47 -17.51
CA GLU A 125 26.36 4.73 -16.84
C GLU A 125 25.57 4.89 -15.55
N ASN A 126 26.27 5.23 -14.47
CA ASN A 126 25.64 5.53 -13.19
C ASN A 126 25.10 6.97 -13.16
N LEU A 127 23.97 7.18 -13.87
CA LEU A 127 23.33 8.48 -13.97
C LEU A 127 22.88 9.05 -12.60
N GLU A 128 22.60 8.18 -11.62
CA GLU A 128 22.15 8.59 -10.28
C GLU A 128 23.25 9.36 -9.54
N THR A 129 24.51 8.91 -9.63
CA THR A 129 25.61 9.57 -8.91
C THR A 129 25.79 11.00 -9.38
N GLU A 130 25.93 11.23 -10.68
CA GLU A 130 26.17 12.56 -11.24
C GLU A 130 24.95 13.48 -11.04
N PHE A 131 23.76 12.94 -11.20
CA PHE A 131 22.51 13.64 -10.89
C PHE A 131 22.46 14.12 -9.43
N LEU A 132 22.83 13.26 -8.47
CA LEU A 132 22.82 13.58 -7.05
C LEU A 132 23.90 14.59 -6.65
N ASP A 133 25.07 14.58 -7.30
CA ASP A 133 26.12 15.55 -7.05
C ASP A 133 25.70 16.97 -7.47
N ILE A 134 24.93 17.09 -8.56
CA ILE A 134 24.33 18.36 -8.96
C ILE A 134 23.21 18.75 -7.97
N LEU A 135 22.33 17.80 -7.64
CA LEU A 135 21.16 18.02 -6.82
C LEU A 135 21.51 18.40 -5.36
N GLU A 136 22.68 17.98 -4.86
CA GLU A 136 23.19 18.32 -3.51
C GLU A 136 23.32 19.83 -3.31
N ASN A 137 23.49 20.61 -4.39
CA ASN A 137 23.54 22.06 -4.30
C ASN A 137 22.16 22.71 -4.07
N ALA A 138 21.07 21.99 -4.24
CA ALA A 138 19.73 22.44 -3.92
C ALA A 138 19.50 22.32 -2.40
N LYS A 139 19.38 23.45 -1.69
CA LYS A 139 19.17 23.48 -0.24
C LYS A 139 17.70 23.75 0.08
N SER A 140 17.14 22.92 0.95
CA SER A 140 15.79 23.11 1.50
C SER A 140 15.70 24.41 2.31
N ASN A 141 14.53 25.03 2.31
CA ASN A 141 14.22 26.14 3.24
C ASN A 141 13.94 25.64 4.66
N ILE A 142 13.76 24.33 4.83
CA ILE A 142 13.59 23.63 6.12
C ILE A 142 14.93 22.96 6.44
N PRO A 143 15.71 23.46 7.41
CA PRO A 143 17.07 22.97 7.69
C PRO A 143 17.15 21.46 7.98
N GLU A 144 16.12 20.91 8.62
CA GLU A 144 16.02 19.49 8.99
C GLU A 144 15.83 18.56 7.76
N GLN A 145 15.47 19.11 6.61
CA GLN A 145 15.35 18.37 5.36
C GLN A 145 16.67 18.33 4.56
N GLY A 146 17.64 19.18 4.92
CA GLY A 146 18.97 19.21 4.31
C GLY A 146 19.00 19.66 2.85
N THR A 147 19.67 18.89 2.03
CA THR A 147 19.87 19.13 0.59
C THR A 147 18.91 18.30 -0.27
N GLY A 148 18.91 18.55 -1.58
CA GLY A 148 18.17 17.72 -2.53
C GLY A 148 18.62 16.27 -2.52
N LYS A 149 19.90 15.98 -2.24
CA LYS A 149 20.43 14.62 -2.08
C LYS A 149 19.85 13.95 -0.82
N ASP A 150 19.74 14.67 0.30
CA ASP A 150 19.10 14.14 1.52
C ASP A 150 17.62 13.85 1.31
N ILE A 151 16.91 14.77 0.64
CA ILE A 151 15.51 14.61 0.25
C ILE A 151 15.33 13.41 -0.68
N TRP A 152 16.24 13.23 -1.66
CA TRP A 152 16.22 12.05 -2.52
C TRP A 152 16.34 10.76 -1.74
N GLN A 153 17.32 10.64 -0.85
CA GLN A 153 17.50 9.43 -0.04
C GLN A 153 16.29 9.14 0.86
N LYS A 154 15.66 10.20 1.40
CA LYS A 154 14.57 10.08 2.35
C LYS A 154 13.21 9.79 1.69
N TYR A 155 12.91 10.41 0.55
CA TYR A 155 11.56 10.39 -0.02
C TYR A 155 11.45 9.80 -1.43
N VAL A 156 12.54 9.83 -2.20
CA VAL A 156 12.53 9.34 -3.59
C VAL A 156 13.01 7.91 -3.66
N LYS A 157 14.18 7.61 -3.12
CA LYS A 157 14.79 6.28 -3.20
C LYS A 157 13.90 5.16 -2.63
N PRO A 158 13.24 5.33 -1.47
CA PRO A 158 12.32 4.32 -0.94
C PRO A 158 11.02 4.16 -1.74
N SER A 159 10.74 5.08 -2.69
CA SER A 159 9.56 5.00 -3.57
C SER A 159 9.84 4.35 -4.92
N ILE A 160 11.09 3.98 -5.20
CA ILE A 160 11.44 3.21 -6.40
C ILE A 160 10.91 1.79 -6.23
N VAL A 161 10.07 1.36 -7.15
CA VAL A 161 9.44 0.04 -7.13
C VAL A 161 9.83 -0.70 -8.40
N ASP A 162 10.29 -1.93 -8.21
CA ASP A 162 10.57 -2.90 -9.28
C ASP A 162 9.71 -4.16 -9.13
N GLU A 163 9.90 -5.14 -9.99
CA GLU A 163 9.14 -6.38 -10.00
C GLU A 163 9.36 -7.20 -8.72
N LYS A 164 10.55 -7.11 -8.10
CA LYS A 164 10.85 -7.78 -6.81
C LYS A 164 10.09 -7.12 -5.66
N ASN A 165 10.02 -5.78 -5.64
CA ASN A 165 9.20 -5.06 -4.66
C ASN A 165 7.71 -5.44 -4.81
N ILE A 166 7.19 -5.53 -6.04
CA ILE A 166 5.81 -5.93 -6.32
C ILE A 166 5.53 -7.35 -5.83
N ALA A 167 6.42 -8.30 -6.12
CA ALA A 167 6.30 -9.67 -5.63
C ALA A 167 6.31 -9.74 -4.10
N THR A 168 7.17 -8.94 -3.44
CA THR A 168 7.23 -8.82 -1.98
C THR A 168 5.94 -8.24 -1.38
N ILE A 169 5.40 -7.17 -1.97
CA ILE A 169 4.12 -6.57 -1.54
C ILE A 169 2.97 -7.58 -1.71
N TRP A 170 2.99 -8.35 -2.82
CA TRP A 170 2.02 -9.41 -3.04
C TRP A 170 2.12 -10.49 -1.96
N ALA A 171 3.34 -10.95 -1.63
CA ALA A 171 3.56 -11.94 -0.59
C ALA A 171 3.07 -11.45 0.78
N LEU A 172 3.36 -10.20 1.16
CA LEU A 172 2.84 -9.58 2.36
C LEU A 172 1.30 -9.55 2.38
N LYS A 173 0.66 -9.10 1.29
CA LYS A 173 -0.81 -9.12 1.17
C LYS A 173 -1.35 -10.54 1.30
N SER A 174 -0.67 -11.52 0.74
CA SER A 174 -1.07 -12.93 0.83
C SER A 174 -1.06 -13.48 2.25
N LEU A 175 -0.17 -13.02 3.12
CA LEU A 175 -0.15 -13.39 4.53
C LEU A 175 -1.39 -12.88 5.29
N TYR A 176 -1.92 -11.75 4.86
CA TYR A 176 -2.94 -11.03 5.60
C TYR A 176 -4.36 -11.25 5.09
N PHE A 177 -4.50 -11.57 3.81
CA PHE A 177 -5.80 -11.81 3.19
C PHE A 177 -5.92 -13.30 2.82
N GLU A 178 -6.95 -13.96 3.35
CA GLU A 178 -7.18 -15.40 3.13
C GLU A 178 -7.45 -15.73 1.65
N ASN A 179 -8.10 -14.81 0.92
CA ASN A 179 -8.50 -15.00 -0.47
C ASN A 179 -7.87 -13.95 -1.39
N ILE A 180 -6.55 -14.03 -1.60
CA ILE A 180 -5.95 -13.37 -2.76
C ILE A 180 -6.25 -14.24 -3.98
N GLY A 181 -6.96 -13.68 -4.97
CA GLY A 181 -7.26 -14.37 -6.24
C GLY A 181 -6.00 -14.84 -6.98
N ALA A 182 -6.18 -15.68 -8.00
CA ALA A 182 -5.09 -16.11 -8.86
C ALA A 182 -4.37 -14.91 -9.53
N GLN A 183 -5.09 -13.83 -9.78
CA GLN A 183 -4.57 -12.55 -10.29
C GLN A 183 -4.83 -11.45 -9.28
N THR A 184 -3.82 -10.62 -9.00
CA THR A 184 -3.90 -9.50 -8.06
C THR A 184 -3.25 -8.27 -8.66
N LYS A 185 -3.97 -7.15 -8.68
CA LYS A 185 -3.43 -5.87 -9.14
C LYS A 185 -2.71 -5.13 -8.01
N ILE A 186 -1.47 -4.72 -8.26
CA ILE A 186 -0.64 -3.91 -7.37
C ILE A 186 -0.05 -2.76 -8.19
N TYR A 187 -0.51 -1.53 -7.95
CA TYR A 187 -0.18 -0.34 -8.75
C TYR A 187 -0.52 -0.55 -10.25
N CYS A 188 0.48 -0.48 -11.12
CA CYS A 188 0.38 -0.75 -12.56
C CYS A 188 0.91 -2.13 -12.95
N TYR A 189 0.90 -3.07 -12.01
CA TYR A 189 1.33 -4.44 -12.24
C TYR A 189 0.20 -5.42 -11.90
N ASP A 190 0.10 -6.47 -12.71
CA ASP A 190 -0.69 -7.67 -12.40
C ASP A 190 0.24 -8.76 -11.90
N VAL A 191 -0.10 -9.38 -10.77
CA VAL A 191 0.63 -10.52 -10.23
C VAL A 191 -0.23 -11.77 -10.40
N TYR A 192 0.28 -12.73 -11.16
CA TYR A 192 -0.33 -14.04 -11.36
C TYR A 192 0.36 -15.06 -10.48
N LYS A 193 -0.41 -15.69 -9.61
CA LYS A 193 0.07 -16.75 -8.74
C LYS A 193 0.01 -18.10 -9.46
N HIS A 194 1.16 -18.76 -9.63
CA HIS A 194 1.24 -20.12 -10.11
C HIS A 194 1.11 -21.11 -8.96
N LYS A 195 1.96 -20.98 -7.95
CA LYS A 195 1.94 -21.81 -6.75
C LYS A 195 2.27 -21.00 -5.50
N GLN A 196 1.72 -21.40 -4.36
CA GLN A 196 1.97 -20.76 -3.08
C GLN A 196 1.72 -21.74 -1.94
N GLU A 197 2.65 -21.77 -0.98
CA GLU A 197 2.50 -22.45 0.30
C GLU A 197 2.72 -21.49 1.45
N LYS A 198 1.98 -21.69 2.54
CA LYS A 198 2.04 -20.88 3.74
C LYS A 198 2.27 -21.76 4.95
N PHE A 199 3.21 -21.36 5.78
CA PHE A 199 3.56 -22.03 7.01
C PHE A 199 3.45 -21.06 8.17
N GLU A 200 2.86 -21.50 9.30
CA GLU A 200 2.73 -20.70 10.50
C GLU A 200 3.26 -21.44 11.72
N LYS A 201 4.16 -20.81 12.49
CA LYS A 201 4.73 -21.36 13.71
C LYS A 201 4.80 -20.30 14.81
N GLY A 202 3.88 -20.37 15.78
CA GLY A 202 3.79 -19.37 16.84
C GLY A 202 3.41 -17.99 16.29
N THR A 203 4.36 -17.06 16.37
CA THR A 203 4.18 -15.67 15.89
C THR A 203 4.85 -15.41 14.54
N THR A 204 5.57 -16.39 14.00
CA THR A 204 6.26 -16.27 12.72
C THR A 204 5.43 -16.90 11.61
N LYS A 205 5.59 -16.39 10.41
CA LYS A 205 4.92 -16.89 9.20
C LYS A 205 5.92 -16.95 8.06
N LEU A 206 5.82 -17.98 7.22
CA LEU A 206 6.59 -18.14 6.00
C LEU A 206 5.63 -18.29 4.82
N VAL A 207 5.90 -17.56 3.74
CA VAL A 207 5.27 -17.76 2.43
C VAL A 207 6.35 -18.10 1.44
N VAL A 208 6.17 -19.17 0.69
CA VAL A 208 6.98 -19.51 -0.49
C VAL A 208 6.05 -19.50 -1.69
N ALA A 209 6.43 -18.83 -2.76
CA ALA A 209 5.57 -18.73 -3.93
C ALA A 209 6.35 -18.59 -5.24
N HIS A 210 5.71 -19.07 -6.32
CA HIS A 210 6.06 -18.84 -7.70
C HIS A 210 4.99 -17.92 -8.32
N VAL A 211 5.43 -16.79 -8.87
CA VAL A 211 4.54 -15.76 -9.42
C VAL A 211 5.07 -15.18 -10.72
N THR A 212 4.17 -14.74 -11.61
CA THR A 212 4.51 -13.85 -12.73
C THR A 212 4.05 -12.44 -12.42
N VAL A 213 4.96 -11.48 -12.50
CA VAL A 213 4.69 -10.05 -12.39
C VAL A 213 4.65 -9.45 -13.79
N THR A 214 3.51 -8.91 -14.19
CA THR A 214 3.28 -8.32 -15.51
C THR A 214 3.11 -6.81 -15.39
N SER A 215 3.93 -6.04 -16.08
CA SER A 215 3.78 -4.59 -16.17
C SER A 215 2.71 -4.21 -17.20
N GLU A 216 1.64 -3.53 -16.79
CA GLU A 216 0.62 -3.00 -17.71
C GLU A 216 1.19 -1.94 -18.65
N ILE A 217 2.23 -1.22 -18.20
CA ILE A 217 2.82 -0.11 -18.96
C ILE A 217 3.81 -0.61 -20.00
N LEU A 218 4.73 -1.49 -19.58
CA LEU A 218 5.82 -1.97 -20.42
C LEU A 218 5.46 -3.27 -21.15
N ARG A 219 4.40 -3.96 -20.72
CA ARG A 219 3.98 -5.25 -21.25
C ARG A 219 5.02 -6.36 -21.05
N GLU A 220 5.90 -6.18 -20.07
CA GLU A 220 6.92 -7.13 -19.69
C GLU A 220 6.38 -8.09 -18.64
N ASN A 221 6.73 -9.35 -18.79
CA ASN A 221 6.44 -10.40 -17.82
C ASN A 221 7.74 -10.83 -17.15
N THR A 222 7.75 -10.84 -15.82
CA THR A 222 8.89 -11.32 -15.04
C THR A 222 8.42 -12.47 -14.16
N GLU A 223 8.99 -13.63 -14.36
CA GLU A 223 8.67 -14.85 -13.60
C GLU A 223 9.63 -14.97 -12.43
N LEU A 224 9.07 -15.02 -11.21
CA LEU A 224 9.81 -14.88 -9.96
C LEU A 224 9.44 -15.98 -8.96
N VAL A 225 10.44 -16.44 -8.22
CA VAL A 225 10.28 -17.22 -7.01
C VAL A 225 10.61 -16.33 -5.82
N LEU A 226 9.82 -16.43 -4.77
CA LEU A 226 10.01 -15.69 -3.54
C LEU A 226 9.83 -16.56 -2.30
N ALA A 227 10.52 -16.18 -1.23
CA ALA A 227 10.23 -16.67 0.11
C ALA A 227 10.26 -15.48 1.09
N LEU A 228 9.12 -15.25 1.76
CA LEU A 228 8.96 -14.18 2.74
C LEU A 228 8.76 -14.77 4.13
N MET A 229 9.66 -14.45 5.04
CA MET A 229 9.56 -14.79 6.46
C MET A 229 9.22 -13.56 7.27
N GLN A 230 8.06 -13.61 7.95
CA GLN A 230 7.57 -12.52 8.81
C GLN A 230 7.73 -12.86 10.28
N PHE A 231 8.08 -11.84 11.08
CA PHE A 231 8.22 -11.90 12.54
C PHE A 231 7.04 -11.24 13.26
N ALA A 232 6.99 -11.45 14.57
CA ALA A 232 5.90 -11.02 15.44
C ALA A 232 5.52 -9.55 15.32
N ASP A 233 6.48 -8.67 15.07
CA ASP A 233 6.29 -7.20 15.09
C ASP A 233 6.01 -6.57 13.73
N GLY A 234 5.81 -7.42 12.71
CA GLY A 234 5.58 -6.96 11.34
C GLY A 234 6.84 -6.84 10.51
N ASP A 235 8.03 -7.00 11.11
CA ASP A 235 9.27 -7.10 10.38
C ASP A 235 9.29 -8.36 9.53
N PHE A 236 9.94 -8.29 8.37
CA PHE A 236 10.05 -9.41 7.46
C PHE A 236 11.37 -9.37 6.69
N HIS A 237 11.74 -10.53 6.17
CA HIS A 237 12.78 -10.70 5.17
C HIS A 237 12.19 -11.45 3.98
N CYS A 238 12.33 -10.90 2.79
CA CYS A 238 11.85 -11.48 1.55
C CYS A 238 12.99 -11.67 0.57
N GLY A 239 13.34 -12.93 0.30
CA GLY A 239 14.22 -13.29 -0.81
C GLY A 239 13.41 -13.42 -2.09
N VAL A 240 13.90 -12.83 -3.18
CA VAL A 240 13.27 -12.90 -4.51
C VAL A 240 14.33 -13.18 -5.57
N LYS A 241 14.13 -14.22 -6.38
CA LYS A 241 14.99 -14.55 -7.52
C LYS A 241 14.16 -14.82 -8.78
N ALA A 242 14.82 -14.84 -9.94
CA ALA A 242 14.18 -15.30 -11.17
C ALA A 242 13.79 -16.78 -11.03
N PHE A 243 12.66 -17.15 -11.64
CA PHE A 243 12.27 -18.55 -11.76
C PHE A 243 13.22 -19.27 -12.73
N GLU A 244 13.72 -20.43 -12.36
CA GLU A 244 14.64 -21.22 -13.17
C GLU A 244 13.96 -22.47 -13.73
N SER A 245 13.35 -23.27 -12.83
CA SER A 245 12.61 -24.47 -13.20
C SER A 245 11.63 -24.88 -12.10
N GLU A 246 10.65 -25.70 -12.45
CA GLU A 246 9.69 -26.25 -11.49
C GLU A 246 10.39 -27.16 -10.47
N ASP A 247 11.37 -27.96 -10.91
CA ASP A 247 12.11 -28.84 -10.03
C ASP A 247 12.92 -28.07 -8.97
N ASP A 248 13.57 -26.94 -9.36
CA ASP A 248 14.26 -26.07 -8.40
C ASP A 248 13.27 -25.44 -7.40
N PHE A 249 12.13 -25.00 -7.88
CA PHE A 249 11.10 -24.43 -7.02
C PHE A 249 10.54 -25.46 -6.02
N GLU A 250 10.18 -26.66 -6.48
CA GLU A 250 9.63 -27.71 -5.61
C GLU A 250 10.65 -28.17 -4.55
N ASN A 251 11.91 -28.37 -4.93
CA ASN A 251 12.97 -28.72 -4.00
C ASN A 251 13.17 -27.64 -2.92
N ASN A 252 13.20 -26.38 -3.33
CA ASN A 252 13.33 -25.25 -2.40
C ASN A 252 12.13 -25.14 -1.48
N LEU A 253 10.92 -25.36 -1.99
CA LEU A 253 9.68 -25.32 -1.23
C LEU A 253 9.66 -26.42 -0.15
N GLU A 254 9.99 -27.66 -0.52
CA GLU A 254 10.02 -28.81 0.39
C GLU A 254 11.09 -28.63 1.49
N GLU A 255 12.32 -28.22 1.12
CA GLU A 255 13.42 -28.02 2.07
C GLU A 255 13.11 -26.85 3.04
N LEU A 256 12.57 -25.72 2.53
CA LEU A 256 12.17 -24.58 3.36
C LEU A 256 11.01 -24.92 4.28
N GLY A 257 9.96 -25.56 3.77
CA GLY A 257 8.79 -25.93 4.55
C GLY A 257 9.12 -26.88 5.68
N THR A 258 9.83 -27.97 5.36
CA THR A 258 10.25 -28.98 6.33
C THR A 258 11.17 -28.40 7.41
N THR A 259 12.13 -27.56 7.02
CA THR A 259 13.02 -26.90 8.00
C THR A 259 12.27 -25.91 8.86
N TYR A 260 11.34 -25.13 8.29
CA TYR A 260 10.56 -24.17 9.05
C TYR A 260 9.69 -24.84 10.12
N GLU A 261 9.09 -25.98 9.80
CA GLU A 261 8.25 -26.72 10.74
C GLU A 261 9.06 -27.43 11.86
N ASN A 262 10.21 -28.01 11.51
CA ASN A 262 10.93 -28.93 12.40
C ASN A 262 12.16 -28.32 13.09
N SER A 263 12.64 -27.14 12.64
CA SER A 263 13.89 -26.55 13.12
C SER A 263 13.67 -25.17 13.78
N PRO A 264 14.66 -24.62 14.50
CA PRO A 264 14.63 -23.23 14.98
C PRO A 264 14.58 -22.23 13.81
N PRO A 265 14.02 -21.00 14.02
CA PRO A 265 13.96 -19.97 12.98
C PRO A 265 15.30 -19.61 12.32
N THR A 266 16.41 -19.76 13.05
CA THR A 266 17.77 -19.50 12.55
C THR A 266 18.17 -20.41 11.41
N GLU A 267 17.70 -21.67 11.39
CA GLU A 267 17.98 -22.60 10.31
C GLU A 267 17.18 -22.24 9.04
N SER A 268 15.93 -21.80 9.21
CA SER A 268 15.12 -21.29 8.11
C SER A 268 15.79 -20.08 7.44
N PHE A 269 16.42 -19.19 8.24
CA PHE A 269 17.21 -18.08 7.71
C PHE A 269 18.42 -18.52 6.90
N ARG A 270 19.16 -19.53 7.38
CA ARG A 270 20.30 -20.06 6.64
C ARG A 270 19.91 -20.63 5.29
N LEU A 271 18.72 -21.25 5.22
CA LEU A 271 18.18 -21.73 3.95
C LEU A 271 17.74 -20.59 3.03
N LEU A 272 17.13 -19.54 3.58
CA LEU A 272 16.84 -18.34 2.80
C LEU A 272 18.11 -17.75 2.20
N ASP A 273 19.21 -17.61 3.01
CA ASP A 273 20.53 -17.18 2.53
C ASP A 273 21.06 -18.08 1.40
N LYS A 274 20.90 -19.40 1.55
CA LYS A 274 21.35 -20.39 0.56
C LYS A 274 20.62 -20.25 -0.78
N PHE A 275 19.29 -20.08 -0.75
CA PHE A 275 18.45 -20.10 -1.95
C PHE A 275 18.31 -18.76 -2.64
N PHE A 276 18.29 -17.66 -1.89
CA PHE A 276 18.02 -16.32 -2.41
C PHE A 276 19.21 -15.37 -2.29
N GLY A 277 20.30 -15.79 -1.64
CA GLY A 277 21.40 -14.90 -1.30
C GLY A 277 21.06 -14.02 -0.09
N ARG A 278 21.89 -12.99 0.18
CA ARG A 278 21.73 -12.08 1.33
C ARG A 278 21.10 -10.73 1.00
N ASP A 279 20.66 -10.57 -0.25
CA ASP A 279 20.04 -9.33 -0.73
C ASP A 279 18.52 -9.41 -0.53
N TYR A 280 18.11 -9.28 0.74
CA TYR A 280 16.69 -9.34 1.10
C TYR A 280 16.02 -8.00 0.97
N LEU A 281 14.77 -8.04 0.56
CA LEU A 281 13.83 -6.94 0.78
C LEU A 281 13.27 -7.03 2.20
N THR A 282 13.27 -5.90 2.90
CA THR A 282 12.85 -5.76 4.29
C THR A 282 11.75 -4.72 4.42
N PHE A 283 11.27 -4.50 5.63
CA PHE A 283 10.32 -3.43 5.92
C PHE A 283 10.84 -2.04 5.46
N ASN A 284 12.17 -1.83 5.44
CA ASN A 284 12.72 -0.55 5.01
C ASN A 284 12.65 -0.31 3.50
N ASP A 285 12.57 -1.38 2.71
CA ASP A 285 12.64 -1.34 1.24
C ASP A 285 11.29 -1.20 0.55
N ILE A 286 10.19 -1.23 1.32
CA ILE A 286 8.83 -0.96 0.79
C ILE A 286 8.44 0.51 0.99
N SER A 287 7.50 0.98 0.15
CA SER A 287 7.02 2.37 0.18
C SER A 287 6.39 2.74 1.53
N TYR A 288 6.36 4.03 1.85
CA TYR A 288 5.70 4.54 3.07
C TYR A 288 4.25 4.09 3.20
N GLU A 289 3.50 4.09 2.10
CA GLU A 289 2.10 3.66 2.10
C GLU A 289 1.96 2.16 2.41
N GLU A 290 2.83 1.33 1.84
CA GLU A 290 2.82 -0.11 2.15
C GLU A 290 3.29 -0.39 3.60
N LYS A 291 4.27 0.37 4.14
CA LYS A 291 4.63 0.31 5.56
C LYS A 291 3.43 0.56 6.46
N LYS A 292 2.66 1.60 6.16
CA LYS A 292 1.43 1.94 6.87
C LYS A 292 0.38 0.82 6.77
N ASN A 293 0.20 0.24 5.59
CA ASN A 293 -0.72 -0.87 5.37
C ASN A 293 -0.34 -2.10 6.19
N VAL A 294 0.94 -2.49 6.19
CA VAL A 294 1.47 -3.61 7.00
C VAL A 294 1.24 -3.37 8.48
N LEU A 295 1.61 -2.19 9.00
CA LEU A 295 1.43 -1.85 10.41
C LEU A 295 -0.04 -1.85 10.82
N ASN A 296 -0.91 -1.23 10.03
CA ASN A 296 -2.35 -1.22 10.29
C ASN A 296 -2.91 -2.65 10.36
N TYR A 297 -2.42 -3.53 9.51
CA TYR A 297 -2.85 -4.91 9.48
C TYR A 297 -2.37 -5.69 10.72
N VAL A 298 -1.09 -5.56 11.09
CA VAL A 298 -0.52 -6.17 12.31
C VAL A 298 -1.28 -5.70 13.54
N VAL A 299 -1.52 -4.39 13.65
CA VAL A 299 -2.29 -3.80 14.75
C VAL A 299 -3.72 -4.35 14.78
N LYS A 300 -4.40 -4.40 13.63
CA LYS A 300 -5.78 -4.93 13.53
C LYS A 300 -5.86 -6.38 14.00
N ASN A 301 -4.90 -7.23 13.63
CA ASN A 301 -4.87 -8.62 14.07
C ASN A 301 -4.56 -8.75 15.57
N ARG A 302 -3.66 -7.93 16.10
CA ARG A 302 -3.40 -7.90 17.55
C ARG A 302 -4.64 -7.43 18.33
N MET A 303 -5.32 -6.40 17.81
CA MET A 303 -6.56 -5.91 18.42
C MET A 303 -7.65 -6.97 18.49
N LYS A 304 -7.79 -7.82 17.45
CA LYS A 304 -8.72 -8.96 17.49
C LYS A 304 -8.42 -9.93 18.65
N LYS A 305 -7.13 -10.23 18.89
CA LYS A 305 -6.72 -11.09 20.02
C LYS A 305 -7.02 -10.43 21.37
N VAL A 306 -6.71 -9.15 21.52
CA VAL A 306 -7.03 -8.37 22.72
C VAL A 306 -8.55 -8.37 22.96
N GLN A 307 -9.34 -8.14 21.91
CA GLN A 307 -10.82 -8.20 22.00
C GLN A 307 -11.31 -9.55 22.48
N SER A 308 -10.74 -10.64 21.98
CA SER A 308 -11.17 -12.00 22.41
C SER A 308 -10.86 -12.25 23.88
N VAL A 309 -9.70 -11.81 24.38
CA VAL A 309 -9.32 -11.95 25.80
C VAL A 309 -10.25 -11.12 26.70
N TYR A 310 -10.51 -9.87 26.37
CA TYR A 310 -11.43 -9.04 27.14
C TYR A 310 -12.86 -9.63 27.15
N ARG A 311 -13.31 -10.15 26.03
CA ARG A 311 -14.63 -10.82 25.91
C ARG A 311 -14.72 -12.09 26.78
N GLU A 312 -13.65 -12.87 26.80
CA GLU A 312 -13.56 -14.07 27.66
C GLU A 312 -13.63 -13.69 29.14
N VAL A 313 -12.80 -12.76 29.59
CA VAL A 313 -12.82 -12.24 30.98
C VAL A 313 -14.21 -11.72 31.36
N TYR A 314 -14.83 -10.89 30.51
CA TYR A 314 -16.18 -10.38 30.78
C TYR A 314 -17.21 -11.48 30.85
N ARG A 315 -17.22 -12.43 29.92
CA ARG A 315 -18.15 -13.55 29.92
C ARG A 315 -18.05 -14.36 31.20
N ASP A 316 -16.85 -14.69 31.63
CA ASP A 316 -16.58 -15.54 32.78
C ASP A 316 -16.89 -14.83 34.13
N THR A 317 -16.74 -13.50 34.16
CA THR A 317 -16.96 -12.70 35.38
C THR A 317 -18.31 -11.99 35.46
N ARG A 318 -19.12 -11.98 34.40
CA ARG A 318 -20.39 -11.26 34.27
C ARG A 318 -21.33 -11.55 35.45
N SER A 319 -21.56 -12.81 35.77
CA SER A 319 -22.45 -13.21 36.86
C SER A 319 -21.96 -12.71 38.22
N SER A 320 -20.65 -12.74 38.44
CA SER A 320 -20.05 -12.22 39.67
C SER A 320 -20.22 -10.73 39.78
N MET A 321 -20.02 -9.97 38.69
CA MET A 321 -20.20 -8.52 38.65
C MET A 321 -21.64 -8.11 38.99
N HIS A 322 -22.66 -8.84 38.50
CA HIS A 322 -24.05 -8.62 38.87
C HIS A 322 -24.30 -8.82 40.35
N ARG A 323 -23.73 -9.89 40.96
CA ARG A 323 -23.84 -10.16 42.40
C ARG A 323 -23.18 -9.06 43.24
N TYR A 324 -21.99 -8.55 42.80
CA TYR A 324 -21.35 -7.41 43.46
C TYR A 324 -22.26 -6.18 43.46
N ARG A 325 -22.91 -5.89 42.32
CA ARG A 325 -23.82 -4.73 42.21
C ARG A 325 -25.10 -4.93 43.07
N GLN A 326 -25.66 -6.14 43.12
CA GLN A 326 -26.83 -6.44 43.96
C GLN A 326 -26.54 -6.27 45.46
N LEU A 327 -25.28 -6.40 45.86
CA LEU A 327 -24.84 -6.22 47.25
C LEU A 327 -24.24 -4.84 47.51
N ASP A 328 -24.39 -3.89 46.57
CA ASP A 328 -23.79 -2.54 46.62
C ASP A 328 -22.27 -2.57 46.79
N LEU A 329 -21.61 -3.64 46.38
CA LEU A 329 -20.16 -3.76 46.38
C LEU A 329 -19.56 -3.16 45.12
N ILE A 330 -18.30 -2.68 45.23
CA ILE A 330 -17.52 -2.15 44.10
C ILE A 330 -17.01 -3.33 43.27
N VAL A 331 -17.37 -3.34 41.98
CA VAL A 331 -16.83 -4.32 41.01
C VAL A 331 -15.31 -4.13 40.89
N PRO A 332 -14.50 -5.20 40.94
CA PRO A 332 -13.06 -5.11 40.71
C PRO A 332 -12.73 -4.40 39.40
N HIS A 333 -11.72 -3.54 39.45
CA HIS A 333 -11.36 -2.66 38.32
C HIS A 333 -11.06 -3.41 37.01
N GLU A 334 -10.40 -4.56 37.11
CA GLU A 334 -10.04 -5.42 35.98
C GLU A 334 -11.28 -5.96 35.26
N PHE A 335 -12.30 -6.36 36.05
CA PHE A 335 -13.57 -6.87 35.51
C PHE A 335 -14.37 -5.73 34.87
N ALA A 336 -14.43 -4.58 35.54
CA ALA A 336 -15.09 -3.38 35.01
C ALA A 336 -14.44 -2.90 33.70
N LEU A 337 -13.10 -2.99 33.59
CA LEU A 337 -12.38 -2.65 32.38
C LEU A 337 -12.70 -3.61 31.24
N ALA A 338 -12.73 -4.92 31.51
CA ALA A 338 -13.06 -5.93 30.51
C ALA A 338 -14.51 -5.79 30.02
N ALA A 339 -15.43 -5.52 30.92
CA ALA A 339 -16.83 -5.27 30.60
C ALA A 339 -17.00 -3.97 29.79
N LYS A 340 -16.38 -2.88 30.23
CA LYS A 340 -16.39 -1.59 29.49
C LYS A 340 -15.91 -1.76 28.07
N TYR A 341 -14.77 -2.42 27.87
CA TYR A 341 -14.21 -2.64 26.55
C TYR A 341 -15.14 -3.49 25.68
N THR A 342 -15.59 -4.64 26.19
CA THR A 342 -16.42 -5.58 25.42
C THR A 342 -17.78 -4.96 25.08
N LEU A 343 -18.47 -4.39 26.06
CA LEU A 343 -19.80 -3.78 25.85
C LEU A 343 -19.73 -2.57 24.91
N SER A 344 -18.67 -1.74 25.03
CA SER A 344 -18.47 -0.62 24.09
C SER A 344 -18.25 -1.08 22.65
N GLN A 345 -17.47 -2.14 22.45
CA GLN A 345 -17.26 -2.72 21.13
C GLN A 345 -18.55 -3.33 20.57
N ASP A 346 -19.29 -4.10 21.37
CA ASP A 346 -20.54 -4.72 20.93
C ASP A 346 -21.62 -3.70 20.63
N PHE A 347 -21.70 -2.61 21.41
CA PHE A 347 -22.58 -1.47 21.17
C PHE A 347 -22.25 -0.77 19.83
N ASN A 348 -20.99 -0.34 19.64
CA ASN A 348 -20.59 0.32 18.42
C ASN A 348 -20.75 -0.58 17.19
N ASN A 349 -20.41 -1.88 17.29
CA ASN A 349 -20.62 -2.83 16.20
C ASN A 349 -22.13 -3.03 15.87
N ALA A 350 -23.00 -3.02 16.86
CA ALA A 350 -24.44 -3.10 16.60
C ALA A 350 -24.95 -1.89 15.84
N ILE A 351 -24.47 -0.69 16.20
CA ILE A 351 -24.83 0.56 15.51
C ILE A 351 -24.22 0.64 14.11
N ASP A 352 -22.91 0.30 13.93
CA ASP A 352 -22.24 0.31 12.64
C ASP A 352 -22.94 -0.61 11.61
N ASN A 353 -23.44 -1.76 12.06
CA ASN A 353 -24.13 -2.71 11.20
C ASN A 353 -25.62 -2.39 10.97
N CYS A 354 -26.18 -1.38 11.65
CA CYS A 354 -27.57 -0.97 11.43
C CYS A 354 -27.81 -0.34 10.03
N GLY A 355 -26.76 0.06 9.34
CA GLY A 355 -26.88 0.79 8.06
C GLY A 355 -27.65 2.09 8.25
N SER A 356 -28.77 2.27 7.55
CA SER A 356 -29.66 3.45 7.67
C SER A 356 -30.56 3.44 8.91
N PHE A 357 -30.16 2.85 10.02
CA PHE A 357 -30.93 2.77 11.29
C PHE A 357 -32.35 2.19 11.16
N THR A 358 -32.56 1.32 10.18
CA THR A 358 -33.86 0.64 9.94
C THR A 358 -33.92 -0.76 10.50
N ASN A 359 -32.78 -1.33 10.93
CA ASN A 359 -32.70 -2.66 11.49
C ASN A 359 -33.04 -2.66 12.98
N ASN A 360 -34.34 -2.87 13.31
CA ASN A 360 -34.83 -2.88 14.67
C ASN A 360 -34.14 -3.91 15.58
N GLU A 361 -33.72 -5.06 15.07
CA GLU A 361 -33.05 -6.10 15.87
C GLU A 361 -31.69 -5.60 16.39
N LEU A 362 -30.89 -4.97 15.54
CA LEU A 362 -29.60 -4.42 15.92
C LEU A 362 -29.74 -3.22 16.88
N ILE A 363 -30.77 -2.39 16.68
CA ILE A 363 -31.08 -1.30 17.60
C ILE A 363 -31.47 -1.84 18.99
N GLN A 364 -32.34 -2.84 19.06
CA GLN A 364 -32.72 -3.48 20.33
C GLN A 364 -31.50 -4.11 21.00
N LYS A 365 -30.61 -4.74 20.24
CA LYS A 365 -29.35 -5.25 20.75
C LYS A 365 -28.48 -4.14 21.39
N ALA A 366 -28.37 -3.00 20.74
CA ALA A 366 -27.64 -1.85 21.29
C ALA A 366 -28.28 -1.32 22.57
N VAL A 367 -29.62 -1.25 22.63
CA VAL A 367 -30.38 -0.88 23.85
C VAL A 367 -30.08 -1.88 25.00
N HIS A 368 -30.16 -3.17 24.76
CA HIS A 368 -29.85 -4.17 25.77
C HIS A 368 -28.41 -4.08 26.31
N ILE A 369 -27.45 -3.81 25.41
CA ILE A 369 -26.04 -3.60 25.81
C ILE A 369 -25.91 -2.34 26.68
N ASN A 370 -26.62 -1.27 26.34
CA ASN A 370 -26.63 -0.02 27.12
C ASN A 370 -27.24 -0.26 28.52
N ASP A 371 -28.36 -0.98 28.60
CA ASP A 371 -29.02 -1.34 29.87
C ASP A 371 -28.12 -2.21 30.75
N GLU A 372 -27.43 -3.18 30.17
CA GLU A 372 -26.44 -4.01 30.86
C GLU A 372 -25.30 -3.15 31.44
N ALA A 373 -24.78 -2.22 30.65
CA ALA A 373 -23.75 -1.30 31.13
C ALA A 373 -24.23 -0.39 32.27
N LYS A 374 -25.47 0.11 32.18
CA LYS A 374 -26.13 0.90 33.27
C LYS A 374 -26.25 0.08 34.53
N LEU A 375 -26.72 -1.17 34.44
CA LEU A 375 -26.84 -2.10 35.60
C LEU A 375 -25.49 -2.36 36.29
N LEU A 376 -24.43 -2.46 35.51
CA LEU A 376 -23.06 -2.64 36.01
C LEU A 376 -22.39 -1.33 36.45
N ASN A 377 -23.03 -0.19 36.26
CA ASN A 377 -22.48 1.17 36.47
C ASN A 377 -21.21 1.40 35.64
N ILE A 378 -21.26 1.03 34.37
CA ILE A 378 -20.16 1.15 33.42
C ILE A 378 -20.51 2.20 32.37
N SER A 379 -19.64 3.20 32.20
CA SER A 379 -19.76 4.18 31.11
C SER A 379 -19.20 3.61 29.80
N LEU A 380 -20.04 3.43 28.79
CA LEU A 380 -19.63 2.97 27.45
C LEU A 380 -18.87 4.07 26.68
N TYR A 381 -17.92 3.66 25.85
CA TYR A 381 -17.31 4.52 24.85
C TYR A 381 -18.18 4.51 23.59
N LYS A 382 -19.02 5.55 23.44
CA LYS A 382 -20.02 5.66 22.38
C LYS A 382 -19.63 6.63 21.25
N GLU A 383 -18.47 7.30 21.33
CA GLU A 383 -18.05 8.33 20.39
C GLU A 383 -18.15 7.93 18.90
N PRO A 384 -17.73 6.71 18.46
CA PRO A 384 -17.89 6.29 17.07
C PRO A 384 -19.37 6.25 16.64
N SER A 385 -20.24 5.68 17.45
CA SER A 385 -21.69 5.61 17.19
C SER A 385 -22.34 7.00 17.17
N GLN A 386 -21.96 7.88 18.10
CA GLN A 386 -22.46 9.26 18.15
C GLN A 386 -22.08 10.04 16.87
N LYS A 387 -20.89 9.84 16.33
CA LYS A 387 -20.48 10.43 15.08
C LYS A 387 -21.34 9.96 13.91
N LEU A 388 -21.56 8.64 13.79
CA LEU A 388 -22.42 8.05 12.76
C LEU A 388 -23.87 8.59 12.83
N PHE A 389 -24.44 8.67 14.03
CA PHE A 389 -25.77 9.26 14.23
C PHE A 389 -25.81 10.73 13.80
N SER A 390 -24.81 11.50 14.16
CA SER A 390 -24.73 12.93 13.80
C SER A 390 -24.64 13.12 12.29
N GLU A 391 -23.85 12.30 11.59
CA GLU A 391 -23.71 12.35 10.14
C GLU A 391 -25.02 11.95 9.44
N GLU A 392 -25.65 10.85 9.86
CA GLU A 392 -26.93 10.39 9.28
C GLU A 392 -28.08 11.38 9.58
N LEU A 393 -28.15 11.89 10.81
CA LEU A 393 -29.16 12.89 11.18
C LEU A 393 -29.02 14.15 10.34
N SER A 394 -27.79 14.68 10.19
CA SER A 394 -27.52 15.86 9.39
C SER A 394 -27.91 15.67 7.92
N SER A 395 -27.54 14.52 7.34
CA SER A 395 -27.89 14.15 5.96
C SER A 395 -29.42 14.03 5.80
N SER A 396 -30.09 13.39 6.76
CA SER A 396 -31.54 13.16 6.69
C SER A 396 -32.36 14.44 6.88
N VAL A 397 -31.93 15.33 7.75
CA VAL A 397 -32.53 16.68 7.92
C VAL A 397 -32.36 17.48 6.64
N GLN A 398 -31.19 17.47 6.02
CA GLN A 398 -30.97 18.16 4.74
C GLN A 398 -31.89 17.65 3.65
N LYS A 399 -32.00 16.32 3.48
CA LYS A 399 -32.90 15.69 2.51
C LYS A 399 -34.38 16.02 2.77
N PHE A 400 -34.78 16.17 4.04
CA PHE A 400 -36.12 16.60 4.40
C PHE A 400 -36.36 18.08 4.01
N VAL A 401 -35.44 18.97 4.33
CA VAL A 401 -35.55 20.39 3.99
C VAL A 401 -35.64 20.63 2.47
N GLU A 402 -34.88 19.83 1.69
CA GLU A 402 -34.90 19.94 0.24
C GLU A 402 -36.24 19.51 -0.41
N SER A 403 -37.04 18.65 0.21
CA SER A 403 -38.22 18.04 -0.40
C SER A 403 -39.52 18.16 0.38
N TYR A 404 -39.47 18.54 1.68
CA TYR A 404 -40.60 18.62 2.63
C TYR A 404 -41.53 17.39 2.58
N ASN A 405 -40.92 16.17 2.44
CA ASN A 405 -41.68 14.92 2.33
C ASN A 405 -41.98 14.34 3.73
N HIS A 406 -43.22 13.87 3.92
CA HIS A 406 -43.70 13.31 5.18
C HIS A 406 -42.90 12.06 5.63
N ASP A 407 -42.54 11.18 4.68
CA ASP A 407 -41.78 9.97 5.00
C ASP A 407 -40.36 10.32 5.52
N LYS A 408 -39.75 11.35 4.95
CA LYS A 408 -38.44 11.85 5.41
C LYS A 408 -38.52 12.46 6.80
N LEU A 409 -39.60 13.20 7.10
CA LEU A 409 -39.84 13.72 8.44
C LEU A 409 -39.98 12.56 9.44
N THR A 410 -40.78 11.56 9.11
CA THR A 410 -40.99 10.37 9.94
C THR A 410 -39.68 9.67 10.23
N TYR A 411 -38.81 9.55 9.24
CA TYR A 411 -37.47 8.97 9.41
C TYR A 411 -36.59 9.78 10.38
N VAL A 412 -36.56 11.10 10.24
CA VAL A 412 -35.83 11.99 11.16
C VAL A 412 -36.33 11.84 12.60
N LEU A 413 -37.66 11.82 12.81
CA LEU A 413 -38.25 11.63 14.13
C LEU A 413 -37.91 10.25 14.73
N ASN A 414 -37.86 9.20 13.90
CA ASN A 414 -37.41 7.88 14.33
C ASN A 414 -35.94 7.88 14.77
N LEU A 415 -35.05 8.59 14.08
CA LEU A 415 -33.66 8.73 14.52
C LEU A 415 -33.56 9.38 15.88
N PHE A 416 -34.30 10.44 16.16
CA PHE A 416 -34.34 11.07 17.50
C PHE A 416 -34.82 10.07 18.57
N SER A 417 -35.90 9.32 18.30
CA SER A 417 -36.41 8.31 19.25
C SER A 417 -35.40 7.21 19.54
N ILE A 418 -34.58 6.83 18.53
CA ILE A 418 -33.48 5.85 18.72
C ILE A 418 -32.40 6.46 19.61
N MET A 419 -32.01 7.71 19.36
CA MET A 419 -31.00 8.41 20.18
C MET A 419 -31.42 8.47 21.65
N GLU A 420 -32.67 8.85 21.94
CA GLU A 420 -33.20 8.89 23.31
C GLU A 420 -33.14 7.52 24.01
N LYS A 421 -33.36 6.42 23.29
CA LYS A 421 -33.25 5.06 23.86
C LYS A 421 -31.82 4.62 24.12
N LEU A 422 -30.85 5.19 23.38
CA LEU A 422 -29.44 4.82 23.47
C LEU A 422 -28.63 5.71 24.41
N ASP A 423 -29.19 6.83 24.89
CA ASP A 423 -28.62 7.63 25.97
C ASP A 423 -28.81 6.94 27.33
#